data_ba6dc3bb7eb43bfcbe61bb26d0441844
#
_entry.id   ba6dc3bb7eb43bfcbe61bb26d0441844
#
_cell.length_a   1.000
_cell.length_b   1.000
_cell.length_c   1.000
_cell.angle_alpha   90.00
_cell.angle_beta   90.00
_cell.angle_gamma   90.00
#
_symmetry.space_group_name_H-M   'P 1'
#
loop_
_entity.id
_entity.type
_entity.pdbx_description
1 polymer ?
#
loop_
_entity_poly.entity_id
_entity_poly.type
_entity_poly.pdbx_seq_one_letter_code
_entity_poly.pdbx_strand_id
1 'polypeptide(L)'
;MVDGIITKANGRDKVIDFRDGLISANIDDYANLHGTGGNKGKAPISVIKTYICDYTKGTGEKSLTVNASISPELCEQLLEICKQNIGTQVIDPNLAIITEQRTANKKLSKAADLIFGATNNILTVLNRIVAASKEGKGNPPLAALAEGMSGLLTKTRDKAAAPDPIPAAEPILVARHCDFSYVQDRVHAFGESVQEGSVVPVQRLNIYRQTCRNDGQMGKYPWTVKITNAKAPVHFQDTGATTFSASSMTDKQEAFIMLSDADMYRMMSRICHYITAWECTIGAALIEKGREKRAAERQAARGNS
;
A
#
# COMPACT_ATOMS: atom_id res chain seq x y z
N MET A 1 18.91 24.45 10.54
CA MET A 1 19.39 23.10 10.16
C MET A 1 18.75 22.78 8.83
N VAL A 2 19.51 22.73 7.75
CA VAL A 2 18.97 22.40 6.44
C VAL A 2 18.59 20.91 6.51
N ASP A 3 17.30 20.60 6.46
CA ASP A 3 16.82 19.22 6.39
C ASP A 3 17.51 18.54 5.20
N GLY A 4 18.34 17.57 5.49
CA GLY A 4 19.17 16.87 4.50
C GLY A 4 18.33 16.05 3.53
N ILE A 5 17.63 16.70 2.60
CA ILE A 5 16.92 16.02 1.52
C ILE A 5 17.93 15.35 0.59
N ILE A 6 17.90 14.02 0.54
CA ILE A 6 18.77 13.22 -0.34
C ILE A 6 18.20 13.24 -1.76
N THR A 7 16.91 13.00 -1.89
CA THR A 7 16.22 12.95 -3.18
C THR A 7 14.72 13.17 -3.01
N LYS A 8 14.06 13.58 -4.09
CA LYS A 8 12.62 13.75 -4.15
C LYS A 8 12.05 13.39 -5.52
N ALA A 9 10.78 13.01 -5.55
CA ALA A 9 10.00 12.89 -6.78
C ALA A 9 8.64 13.58 -6.61
N ASN A 10 8.19 14.19 -7.70
CA ASN A 10 6.93 14.91 -7.75
C ASN A 10 5.91 14.09 -8.53
N GLY A 11 4.76 13.83 -7.95
CA GLY A 11 3.54 13.46 -8.66
C GLY A 11 2.76 14.73 -9.06
N ARG A 12 1.52 14.55 -9.49
CA ARG A 12 0.66 15.67 -9.89
C ARG A 12 0.38 16.62 -8.71
N ASP A 13 -0.14 16.06 -7.61
CA ASP A 13 -0.56 16.83 -6.43
C ASP A 13 0.12 16.30 -5.16
N LYS A 14 1.21 15.56 -5.31
CA LYS A 14 1.93 14.89 -4.23
C LYS A 14 3.42 14.92 -4.47
N VAL A 15 4.15 14.96 -3.37
CA VAL A 15 5.62 14.90 -3.39
C VAL A 15 6.05 13.82 -2.41
N ILE A 16 6.99 12.99 -2.81
CA ILE A 16 7.75 12.14 -1.90
C ILE A 16 9.17 12.67 -1.78
N ASP A 17 9.66 12.80 -0.57
CA ASP A 17 11.06 13.09 -0.31
C ASP A 17 11.68 12.08 0.65
N PHE A 18 12.98 11.84 0.47
CA PHE A 18 13.80 11.01 1.32
C PHE A 18 14.87 11.86 1.94
N ARG A 19 14.96 11.80 3.26
CA ARG A 19 15.87 12.64 4.05
C ARG A 19 16.82 11.80 4.87
N ASP A 20 17.94 12.41 5.17
CA ASP A 20 18.94 11.84 6.05
C ASP A 20 18.38 11.60 7.46
N GLY A 21 18.53 10.41 7.91
CA GLY A 21 18.26 9.93 9.26
C GLY A 21 19.32 8.92 9.68
N LEU A 22 20.44 8.88 8.90
CA LEU A 22 21.61 8.10 9.28
C LEU A 22 22.15 8.72 10.56
N ILE A 23 22.20 7.91 11.59
CA ILE A 23 22.66 8.38 12.87
C ILE A 23 24.17 8.57 12.75
N SER A 24 24.57 9.83 12.84
CA SER A 24 25.85 10.11 13.47
C SER A 24 25.70 9.55 14.88
N ALA A 25 26.04 8.26 15.07
CA ALA A 25 26.02 7.66 16.38
C ALA A 25 26.77 8.62 17.27
N ASN A 26 26.05 9.29 18.17
CA ASN A 26 26.71 9.97 19.25
C ASN A 26 27.60 8.91 19.87
N ILE A 27 28.87 9.18 20.04
CA ILE A 27 29.85 8.25 20.62
C ILE A 27 29.29 7.64 21.92
N ASP A 28 28.51 8.44 22.64
CA ASP A 28 27.82 8.01 23.85
C ASP A 28 26.69 6.98 23.58
N ASP A 29 25.98 7.09 22.48
CA ASP A 29 24.97 6.11 22.08
C ASP A 29 25.58 4.80 21.62
N TYR A 30 26.74 4.84 20.96
CA TYR A 30 27.50 3.64 20.59
C TYR A 30 28.14 2.95 21.81
N ALA A 31 28.55 3.71 22.81
CA ALA A 31 29.00 3.17 24.08
C ALA A 31 27.85 2.55 24.89
N ASN A 32 26.65 3.12 24.80
CA ASN A 32 25.44 2.64 25.46
C ASN A 32 24.85 1.37 24.80
N LEU A 33 25.22 1.03 23.58
CA LEU A 33 24.89 -0.27 22.95
C LEU A 33 25.36 -1.46 23.78
N HIS A 34 26.49 -1.32 24.46
CA HIS A 34 27.14 -2.34 25.26
C HIS A 34 27.19 -1.98 26.76
N GLY A 35 26.64 -0.83 27.15
CA GLY A 35 26.68 -0.29 28.50
C GLY A 35 25.61 -0.89 29.42
N THR A 36 25.78 -0.64 30.73
CA THR A 36 24.87 -1.05 31.79
C THR A 36 23.77 -0.01 32.10
N GLY A 37 23.69 1.07 31.33
CA GLY A 37 22.73 2.15 31.56
C GLY A 37 21.30 1.86 31.10
N GLY A 38 20.32 2.69 31.51
CA GLY A 38 18.89 2.54 31.24
C GLY A 38 18.43 2.55 29.78
N ASN A 39 19.37 2.75 28.83
CA ASN A 39 19.17 2.62 27.40
C ASN A 39 19.74 1.32 26.82
N LYS A 40 20.06 0.35 27.65
CA LYS A 40 20.58 -0.94 27.25
C LYS A 40 19.64 -1.59 26.21
N GLY A 41 20.15 -1.89 25.03
CA GLY A 41 19.40 -2.55 23.96
C GLY A 41 18.60 -1.61 23.03
N LYS A 42 18.63 -0.29 23.26
CA LYS A 42 18.05 0.70 22.32
C LYS A 42 19.14 1.29 21.46
N ALA A 43 19.67 0.46 20.54
CA ALA A 43 20.57 0.98 19.52
C ALA A 43 19.82 2.02 18.66
N PRO A 44 20.40 3.23 18.51
CA PRO A 44 19.89 4.11 17.48
C PRO A 44 20.07 3.41 16.13
N ILE A 45 18.96 3.21 15.42
CA ILE A 45 18.97 2.54 14.11
C ILE A 45 19.11 3.61 13.04
N SER A 46 20.14 3.50 12.19
CA SER A 46 20.23 4.30 10.98
C SER A 46 19.01 4.08 10.11
N VAL A 47 18.37 5.16 9.68
CA VAL A 47 17.17 5.11 8.85
C VAL A 47 17.23 6.18 7.77
N ILE A 48 16.54 5.95 6.68
CA ILE A 48 16.19 6.97 5.71
C ILE A 48 14.75 7.39 6.01
N LYS A 49 14.55 8.66 6.36
CA LYS A 49 13.23 9.23 6.63
C LYS A 49 12.52 9.48 5.30
N THR A 50 11.31 8.98 5.17
CA THR A 50 10.47 9.10 3.99
C THR A 50 9.26 9.96 4.32
N TYR A 51 8.99 10.99 3.53
CA TYR A 51 7.84 11.88 3.70
C TYR A 51 7.01 11.88 2.43
N ILE A 52 5.69 11.82 2.57
CA ILE A 52 4.75 12.08 1.48
C ILE A 52 3.92 13.30 1.86
N CYS A 53 4.01 14.35 1.04
CA CYS A 53 3.18 15.53 1.15
C CYS A 53 2.08 15.46 0.08
N ASP A 54 0.84 15.50 0.51
CA ASP A 54 -0.36 15.47 -0.33
C ASP A 54 -1.02 16.84 -0.33
N TYR A 55 -1.06 17.48 -1.51
CA TYR A 55 -1.61 18.82 -1.74
C TYR A 55 -3.01 18.79 -2.38
N THR A 56 -3.64 17.62 -2.48
CA THR A 56 -4.97 17.49 -3.10
C THR A 56 -6.03 18.37 -2.46
N LYS A 57 -5.89 18.67 -1.16
CA LYS A 57 -6.80 19.56 -0.42
C LYS A 57 -6.32 21.01 -0.34
N GLY A 58 -5.16 21.33 -0.90
CA GLY A 58 -4.52 22.64 -0.89
C GLY A 58 -3.11 22.62 -0.32
N THR A 59 -2.48 23.80 -0.28
CA THR A 59 -1.11 24.02 0.24
C THR A 59 -1.12 24.55 1.67
N GLY A 60 0.04 24.56 2.31
CA GLY A 60 0.19 25.03 3.70
C GLY A 60 -0.53 24.13 4.70
N GLU A 61 -1.32 24.70 5.58
CA GLU A 61 -2.05 23.98 6.63
C GLU A 61 -3.09 22.97 6.09
N LYS A 62 -3.52 23.11 4.82
CA LYS A 62 -4.44 22.18 4.17
C LYS A 62 -3.75 20.95 3.58
N SER A 63 -2.42 20.96 3.49
CA SER A 63 -1.67 19.82 3.02
C SER A 63 -1.58 18.74 4.09
N LEU A 64 -1.65 17.47 3.65
CA LEU A 64 -1.39 16.33 4.52
C LEU A 64 0.05 15.88 4.35
N THR A 65 0.81 15.83 5.43
CA THR A 65 2.15 15.25 5.44
C THR A 65 2.17 14.02 6.33
N VAL A 66 2.55 12.90 5.77
CA VAL A 66 2.80 11.65 6.49
C VAL A 66 4.25 11.24 6.33
N ASN A 67 4.79 10.56 7.32
CA ASN A 67 6.18 10.12 7.29
C ASN A 67 6.32 8.65 7.67
N ALA A 68 7.40 8.02 7.23
CA ALA A 68 7.86 6.71 7.66
C ALA A 68 9.39 6.69 7.65
N SER A 69 9.96 5.62 8.18
CA SER A 69 11.40 5.40 8.12
C SER A 69 11.66 4.03 7.50
N ILE A 70 12.58 3.97 6.56
CA ILE A 70 13.05 2.73 5.94
C ILE A 70 14.50 2.46 6.33
N SER A 71 14.89 1.20 6.37
CA SER A 71 16.27 0.84 6.67
C SER A 71 17.17 1.00 5.43
N PRO A 72 18.48 1.20 5.61
CA PRO A 72 19.45 1.20 4.51
C PRO A 72 19.36 -0.08 3.68
N GLU A 73 19.25 -1.24 4.30
CA GLU A 73 19.17 -2.55 3.64
C GLU A 73 17.94 -2.67 2.75
N LEU A 74 16.80 -2.10 3.18
CA LEU A 74 15.61 -2.05 2.34
C LEU A 74 15.84 -1.17 1.09
N CYS A 75 16.58 -0.06 1.22
CA CYS A 75 16.90 0.78 0.08
C CYS A 75 17.76 0.03 -0.95
N GLU A 76 18.73 -0.76 -0.51
CA GLU A 76 19.55 -1.61 -1.36
C GLU A 76 18.72 -2.70 -2.05
N GLN A 77 17.86 -3.38 -1.30
CA GLN A 77 16.94 -4.38 -1.86
C GLN A 77 16.02 -3.77 -2.93
N LEU A 78 15.45 -2.60 -2.67
CA LEU A 78 14.61 -1.88 -3.63
C LEU A 78 15.41 -1.47 -4.89
N LEU A 79 16.65 -1.07 -4.74
CA LEU A 79 17.54 -0.75 -5.86
C LEU A 79 17.78 -1.98 -6.75
N GLU A 80 18.05 -3.14 -6.16
CA GLU A 80 18.26 -4.38 -6.92
C GLU A 80 16.98 -4.80 -7.68
N ILE A 81 15.82 -4.69 -7.05
CA ILE A 81 14.53 -4.95 -7.70
C ILE A 81 14.31 -3.99 -8.88
N CYS A 82 14.64 -2.70 -8.69
CA CYS A 82 14.56 -1.73 -9.77
C CYS A 82 15.46 -2.10 -10.95
N LYS A 83 16.70 -2.52 -10.69
CA LYS A 83 17.67 -2.94 -11.74
C LYS A 83 17.15 -4.12 -12.54
N GLN A 84 16.54 -5.11 -11.87
CA GLN A 84 15.96 -6.29 -12.52
C GLN A 84 14.77 -5.93 -13.42
N ASN A 85 14.05 -4.86 -13.12
CA ASN A 85 12.82 -4.48 -13.80
C ASN A 85 13.00 -3.40 -14.88
N ILE A 86 14.14 -2.71 -14.93
CA ILE A 86 14.43 -1.72 -15.97
C ILE A 86 14.79 -2.44 -17.28
N GLY A 87 14.01 -2.15 -18.32
CA GLY A 87 14.27 -2.64 -19.68
C GLY A 87 13.69 -4.01 -20.00
N THR A 88 13.09 -4.71 -19.06
CA THR A 88 12.43 -6.00 -19.28
C THR A 88 10.91 -5.84 -19.32
N GLN A 89 10.39 -5.27 -20.40
CA GLN A 89 8.95 -5.30 -20.67
C GLN A 89 8.62 -6.60 -21.42
N VAL A 90 8.23 -7.63 -20.68
CA VAL A 90 7.58 -8.80 -21.30
C VAL A 90 6.09 -8.52 -21.33
N ILE A 91 5.56 -8.24 -22.49
CA ILE A 91 4.13 -8.08 -22.72
C ILE A 91 3.59 -9.48 -22.94
N ASP A 92 2.67 -9.95 -22.11
CA ASP A 92 1.89 -11.15 -22.40
C ASP A 92 1.04 -10.85 -23.65
N PRO A 93 1.26 -11.53 -24.78
CA PRO A 93 0.51 -11.28 -26.00
C PRO A 93 -1.00 -11.54 -25.86
N ASN A 94 -1.40 -12.33 -24.85
CA ASN A 94 -2.80 -12.60 -24.56
C ASN A 94 -3.42 -11.56 -23.62
N LEU A 95 -2.62 -10.67 -23.06
CA LEU A 95 -3.11 -9.71 -22.06
C LEU A 95 -4.17 -8.76 -22.66
N ALA A 96 -3.99 -8.33 -23.89
CA ALA A 96 -4.98 -7.52 -24.61
C ALA A 96 -6.30 -8.28 -24.78
N ILE A 97 -6.23 -9.56 -25.19
CA ILE A 97 -7.38 -10.43 -25.37
C ILE A 97 -8.11 -10.65 -24.06
N ILE A 98 -7.37 -10.96 -22.98
CA ILE A 98 -7.92 -11.14 -21.62
C ILE A 98 -8.61 -9.85 -21.15
N THR A 99 -8.03 -8.70 -21.44
CA THR A 99 -8.58 -7.40 -21.06
C THR A 99 -9.87 -7.08 -21.81
N GLU A 100 -9.89 -7.35 -23.13
CA GLU A 100 -11.09 -7.19 -23.95
C GLU A 100 -12.21 -8.11 -23.48
N GLN A 101 -11.90 -9.37 -23.20
CA GLN A 101 -12.88 -10.34 -22.67
C GLN A 101 -13.43 -9.91 -21.31
N ARG A 102 -12.59 -9.47 -20.37
CA ARG A 102 -13.03 -8.95 -19.08
C ARG A 102 -13.93 -7.72 -19.23
N THR A 103 -13.56 -6.84 -20.16
CA THR A 103 -14.35 -5.62 -20.43
C THR A 103 -15.68 -5.98 -21.09
N ALA A 104 -15.69 -6.92 -22.03
CA ALA A 104 -16.91 -7.41 -22.67
C ALA A 104 -17.84 -8.08 -21.63
N ASN A 105 -17.31 -8.97 -20.79
CA ASN A 105 -18.08 -9.64 -19.72
C ASN A 105 -18.66 -8.62 -18.73
N LYS A 106 -17.92 -7.58 -18.37
CA LYS A 106 -18.43 -6.51 -17.50
C LYS A 106 -19.56 -5.71 -18.16
N LYS A 107 -19.46 -5.44 -19.48
CA LYS A 107 -20.53 -4.77 -20.24
C LYS A 107 -21.76 -5.68 -20.33
N LEU A 108 -21.56 -6.97 -20.56
CA LEU A 108 -22.62 -7.98 -20.62
C LEU A 108 -23.38 -8.06 -19.29
N SER A 109 -22.66 -8.15 -18.18
CA SER A 109 -23.23 -8.15 -16.82
C SER A 109 -24.06 -6.89 -16.56
N LYS A 110 -23.52 -5.70 -16.89
CA LYS A 110 -24.28 -4.44 -16.72
C LYS A 110 -25.55 -4.38 -17.58
N ALA A 111 -25.47 -4.88 -18.82
CA ALA A 111 -26.65 -4.95 -19.68
C ALA A 111 -27.69 -5.92 -19.13
N ALA A 112 -27.28 -7.07 -18.63
CA ALA A 112 -28.13 -8.04 -17.96
C ALA A 112 -28.84 -7.43 -16.73
N ASP A 113 -28.11 -6.69 -15.89
CA ASP A 113 -28.67 -6.00 -14.72
C ASP A 113 -29.73 -4.97 -15.10
N LEU A 114 -29.48 -4.20 -16.18
CA LEU A 114 -30.44 -3.21 -16.69
C LEU A 114 -31.71 -3.88 -17.22
N ILE A 115 -31.58 -4.96 -18.01
CA ILE A 115 -32.69 -5.71 -18.56
C ILE A 115 -33.49 -6.35 -17.41
N PHE A 116 -32.80 -6.93 -16.42
CA PHE A 116 -33.42 -7.53 -15.25
C PHE A 116 -34.22 -6.50 -14.45
N GLY A 117 -33.65 -5.33 -14.18
CA GLY A 117 -34.31 -4.25 -13.44
C GLY A 117 -35.53 -3.70 -14.19
N ALA A 118 -35.40 -3.42 -15.50
CA ALA A 118 -36.51 -2.95 -16.32
C ALA A 118 -37.63 -3.99 -16.41
N THR A 119 -37.29 -5.25 -16.61
CA THR A 119 -38.26 -6.35 -16.71
C THR A 119 -39.01 -6.54 -15.40
N ASN A 120 -38.34 -6.48 -14.24
CA ASN A 120 -38.98 -6.56 -12.93
C ASN A 120 -40.00 -5.43 -12.69
N ASN A 121 -39.66 -4.21 -13.10
CA ASN A 121 -40.57 -3.07 -12.98
C ASN A 121 -41.85 -3.28 -13.81
N ILE A 122 -41.71 -3.75 -15.04
CA ILE A 122 -42.86 -4.06 -15.91
C ILE A 122 -43.69 -5.22 -15.34
N LEU A 123 -43.02 -6.29 -14.89
CA LEU A 123 -43.71 -7.43 -14.26
C LEU A 123 -44.51 -7.00 -13.03
N THR A 124 -43.99 -6.08 -12.23
CA THR A 124 -44.70 -5.54 -11.07
C THR A 124 -46.01 -4.86 -11.49
N VAL A 125 -46.00 -4.07 -12.57
CA VAL A 125 -47.23 -3.41 -13.10
C VAL A 125 -48.19 -4.43 -13.66
N LEU A 126 -47.72 -5.39 -14.47
CA LEU A 126 -48.58 -6.45 -15.04
C LEU A 126 -49.23 -7.30 -13.97
N ASN A 127 -48.50 -7.70 -12.95
CA ASN A 127 -49.05 -8.46 -11.83
C ASN A 127 -50.12 -7.69 -11.03
N ARG A 128 -50.00 -6.36 -10.91
CA ARG A 128 -51.02 -5.50 -10.31
C ARG A 128 -52.31 -5.50 -11.15
N ILE A 129 -52.19 -5.45 -12.49
CA ILE A 129 -53.35 -5.52 -13.38
C ILE A 129 -54.05 -6.85 -13.24
N VAL A 130 -53.33 -7.96 -13.21
CA VAL A 130 -53.90 -9.31 -13.01
C VAL A 130 -54.59 -9.41 -11.65
N ALA A 131 -53.96 -8.94 -10.57
CA ALA A 131 -54.52 -8.95 -9.23
C ALA A 131 -55.83 -8.14 -9.14
N ALA A 132 -55.87 -6.93 -9.71
CA ALA A 132 -57.04 -6.08 -9.74
C ALA A 132 -58.24 -6.75 -10.49
N SER A 133 -57.93 -7.50 -11.53
CA SER A 133 -58.99 -8.27 -12.26
C SER A 133 -59.52 -9.43 -11.44
N LYS A 134 -58.68 -10.12 -10.68
CA LYS A 134 -59.09 -11.20 -9.75
C LYS A 134 -59.97 -10.69 -8.61
N GLU A 135 -59.78 -9.45 -8.19
CA GLU A 135 -60.60 -8.77 -7.19
C GLU A 135 -61.93 -8.19 -7.77
N GLY A 136 -62.24 -8.44 -9.03
CA GLY A 136 -63.43 -7.91 -9.69
C GLY A 136 -63.36 -6.40 -10.02
N LYS A 137 -62.21 -5.76 -9.84
CA LYS A 137 -61.97 -4.33 -10.07
C LYS A 137 -61.27 -4.03 -11.40
N GLY A 138 -60.95 -5.06 -12.23
CA GLY A 138 -60.17 -4.92 -13.45
C GLY A 138 -60.91 -5.38 -14.70
N ASN A 139 -60.28 -5.14 -15.85
CA ASN A 139 -60.76 -5.57 -17.16
C ASN A 139 -60.23 -7.00 -17.50
N PRO A 140 -61.09 -8.04 -17.61
CA PRO A 140 -60.65 -9.42 -17.82
C PRO A 140 -59.82 -9.62 -19.11
N PRO A 141 -60.12 -9.03 -20.27
CA PRO A 141 -59.28 -9.10 -21.47
C PRO A 141 -57.88 -8.51 -21.26
N LEU A 142 -57.80 -7.43 -20.51
CA LEU A 142 -56.50 -6.79 -20.19
C LEU A 142 -55.68 -7.65 -19.23
N ALA A 143 -56.34 -8.33 -18.29
CA ALA A 143 -55.67 -9.25 -17.37
C ALA A 143 -55.09 -10.47 -18.10
N ALA A 144 -55.81 -11.05 -19.06
CA ALA A 144 -55.34 -12.17 -19.88
C ALA A 144 -54.12 -11.77 -20.73
N LEU A 145 -54.13 -10.56 -21.31
CA LEU A 145 -52.98 -10.02 -22.01
C LEU A 145 -51.79 -9.82 -21.07
N ALA A 146 -52.02 -9.26 -19.90
CA ALA A 146 -50.98 -9.04 -18.88
C ALA A 146 -50.37 -10.35 -18.38
N GLU A 147 -51.12 -11.42 -18.21
CA GLU A 147 -50.60 -12.77 -17.89
C GLU A 147 -49.71 -13.33 -18.97
N GLY A 148 -50.15 -13.24 -20.26
CA GLY A 148 -49.33 -13.66 -21.39
C GLY A 148 -47.99 -12.90 -21.48
N MET A 149 -48.05 -11.58 -21.33
CA MET A 149 -46.85 -10.75 -21.32
C MET A 149 -45.93 -11.04 -20.13
N SER A 150 -46.49 -11.29 -18.94
CA SER A 150 -45.72 -11.68 -17.75
C SER A 150 -44.91 -12.95 -17.98
N GLY A 151 -45.50 -13.96 -18.62
CA GLY A 151 -44.85 -15.22 -18.93
C GLY A 151 -43.65 -15.03 -19.90
N LEU A 152 -43.82 -14.19 -20.94
CA LEU A 152 -42.76 -13.88 -21.88
C LEU A 152 -41.62 -13.07 -21.23
N LEU A 153 -41.97 -12.05 -20.44
CA LEU A 153 -41.01 -11.21 -19.75
C LEU A 153 -40.20 -11.96 -18.68
N THR A 154 -40.85 -12.91 -17.98
CA THR A 154 -40.17 -13.77 -17.02
C THR A 154 -39.10 -14.61 -17.71
N LYS A 155 -39.43 -15.26 -18.84
CA LYS A 155 -38.46 -16.01 -19.63
C LYS A 155 -37.27 -15.14 -20.12
N THR A 156 -37.57 -13.93 -20.57
CA THR A 156 -36.56 -12.96 -21.01
C THR A 156 -35.64 -12.53 -19.87
N ARG A 157 -36.22 -12.25 -18.70
CA ARG A 157 -35.49 -11.89 -17.48
C ARG A 157 -34.57 -13.02 -17.04
N ASP A 158 -35.06 -14.23 -16.97
CA ASP A 158 -34.30 -15.38 -16.50
C ASP A 158 -33.14 -15.71 -17.45
N LYS A 159 -33.35 -15.54 -18.76
CA LYS A 159 -32.30 -15.67 -19.77
C LYS A 159 -31.25 -14.55 -19.67
N ALA A 160 -31.67 -13.33 -19.36
CA ALA A 160 -30.76 -12.20 -19.18
C ALA A 160 -29.94 -12.27 -17.86
N ALA A 161 -30.52 -12.91 -16.83
CA ALA A 161 -29.86 -13.09 -15.53
C ALA A 161 -28.67 -14.08 -15.59
N ALA A 162 -28.60 -14.93 -16.59
CA ALA A 162 -27.54 -15.92 -16.78
C ALA A 162 -26.93 -15.81 -18.19
N PRO A 163 -26.29 -14.68 -18.53
CA PRO A 163 -25.61 -14.60 -19.81
C PRO A 163 -24.43 -15.58 -19.83
N ASP A 164 -24.29 -16.33 -20.94
CA ASP A 164 -23.13 -17.18 -21.13
C ASP A 164 -21.84 -16.34 -21.08
N PRO A 165 -20.93 -16.59 -20.12
CA PRO A 165 -19.71 -15.82 -20.04
C PRO A 165 -18.83 -16.10 -21.25
N ILE A 166 -18.20 -15.06 -21.81
CA ILE A 166 -17.19 -15.24 -22.84
C ILE A 166 -16.04 -16.05 -22.21
N PRO A 167 -15.66 -17.22 -22.79
CA PRO A 167 -14.60 -18.04 -22.22
C PRO A 167 -13.32 -17.22 -22.08
N ALA A 168 -12.70 -17.32 -20.92
CA ALA A 168 -11.43 -16.62 -20.66
C ALA A 168 -10.33 -17.30 -21.50
N ALA A 169 -9.55 -16.50 -22.23
CA ALA A 169 -8.33 -17.00 -22.82
C ALA A 169 -7.37 -17.43 -21.70
N GLU A 170 -6.76 -18.59 -21.82
CA GLU A 170 -5.74 -19.02 -20.88
C GLU A 170 -4.52 -18.08 -20.98
N PRO A 171 -4.04 -17.54 -19.85
CA PRO A 171 -2.86 -16.70 -19.87
C PRO A 171 -1.66 -17.54 -20.29
N ILE A 172 -0.91 -17.08 -21.29
CA ILE A 172 0.41 -17.65 -21.56
C ILE A 172 1.29 -17.29 -20.38
N LEU A 173 1.91 -18.28 -19.75
CA LEU A 173 2.87 -18.10 -18.66
C LEU A 173 4.16 -17.48 -19.23
N VAL A 174 4.12 -16.20 -19.53
CA VAL A 174 5.32 -15.40 -19.74
C VAL A 174 5.90 -15.11 -18.38
N ALA A 175 7.22 -15.19 -18.22
CA ALA A 175 7.90 -14.93 -16.97
C ALA A 175 7.35 -13.64 -16.35
N ARG A 176 6.60 -13.78 -15.28
CA ARG A 176 6.00 -12.64 -14.57
C ARG A 176 7.14 -11.79 -14.06
N HIS A 177 7.13 -10.52 -14.38
CA HIS A 177 7.91 -9.57 -13.63
C HIS A 177 7.51 -9.68 -12.16
N CYS A 178 8.50 -9.82 -11.29
CA CYS A 178 8.28 -9.96 -9.87
C CYS A 178 7.45 -8.77 -9.38
N ASP A 179 6.19 -9.01 -9.08
CA ASP A 179 5.44 -8.10 -8.25
C ASP A 179 6.12 -8.10 -6.89
N PHE A 180 6.48 -6.91 -6.44
CA PHE A 180 7.10 -6.72 -5.14
C PHE A 180 6.06 -6.19 -4.16
N SER A 181 6.08 -6.69 -2.94
CA SER A 181 5.26 -6.17 -1.86
C SER A 181 6.05 -6.18 -0.56
N TYR A 182 6.14 -5.03 0.07
CA TYR A 182 6.75 -4.84 1.37
C TYR A 182 5.78 -4.10 2.28
N VAL A 183 5.59 -4.61 3.48
CA VAL A 183 4.77 -4.01 4.52
C VAL A 183 5.60 -3.87 5.78
N GLN A 184 5.66 -2.67 6.34
CA GLN A 184 6.30 -2.40 7.62
C GLN A 184 5.28 -1.78 8.56
N ASP A 185 5.07 -2.45 9.68
CA ASP A 185 4.26 -1.96 10.78
C ASP A 185 5.16 -1.48 11.91
N ARG A 186 4.86 -0.31 12.45
CA ARG A 186 5.57 0.25 13.62
C ARG A 186 4.57 0.74 14.65
N VAL A 187 4.86 0.42 15.88
CA VAL A 187 4.17 0.96 17.06
C VAL A 187 5.04 2.08 17.64
N HIS A 188 4.45 3.26 17.82
CA HIS A 188 5.16 4.44 18.33
C HIS A 188 4.97 4.65 19.84
N ALA A 189 4.65 3.59 20.56
CA ALA A 189 4.55 3.62 22.01
C ALA A 189 5.64 2.71 22.61
N PHE A 190 6.42 3.26 23.51
CA PHE A 190 7.54 2.59 24.15
C PHE A 190 7.43 2.74 25.68
N GLY A 191 7.77 1.67 26.40
CA GLY A 191 7.89 1.65 27.84
C GLY A 191 6.86 0.78 28.56
N GLU A 192 6.96 0.72 29.88
CA GLU A 192 6.13 -0.11 30.77
C GLU A 192 4.64 0.30 30.80
N SER A 193 4.27 1.42 30.18
CA SER A 193 2.90 1.93 30.16
C SER A 193 2.03 1.34 29.06
N VAL A 194 2.58 0.55 28.13
CA VAL A 194 1.80 -0.08 27.06
C VAL A 194 1.30 -1.43 27.54
N GLN A 195 -0.02 -1.55 27.67
CA GLN A 195 -0.69 -2.80 28.04
C GLN A 195 -1.36 -3.41 26.82
N GLU A 196 -1.64 -4.72 26.88
CA GLU A 196 -2.44 -5.43 25.89
C GLU A 196 -3.78 -4.70 25.66
N GLY A 197 -4.10 -4.45 24.41
CA GLY A 197 -5.31 -3.72 24.01
C GLY A 197 -5.24 -2.19 24.11
N SER A 198 -4.13 -1.61 24.61
CA SER A 198 -3.95 -0.14 24.65
C SER A 198 -3.98 0.45 23.25
N VAL A 199 -4.78 1.53 23.06
CA VAL A 199 -4.83 2.27 21.79
C VAL A 199 -3.68 3.26 21.72
N VAL A 200 -2.74 3.01 20.82
CA VAL A 200 -1.52 3.80 20.69
C VAL A 200 -1.30 4.29 19.24
N PRO A 201 -0.47 5.31 19.04
CA PRO A 201 -0.07 5.71 17.69
C PRO A 201 0.67 4.57 16.97
N VAL A 202 0.23 4.27 15.77
CA VAL A 202 0.81 3.24 14.90
C VAL A 202 1.06 3.79 13.50
N GLN A 203 1.98 3.17 12.80
CA GLN A 203 2.35 3.54 11.44
C GLN A 203 2.46 2.29 10.57
N ARG A 204 1.93 2.38 9.34
CA ARG A 204 2.11 1.36 8.32
C ARG A 204 2.71 1.98 7.06
N LEU A 205 3.80 1.41 6.61
CA LEU A 205 4.40 1.69 5.32
C LEU A 205 4.15 0.50 4.39
N ASN A 206 3.56 0.77 3.23
CA ASN A 206 3.40 -0.19 2.15
C ASN A 206 4.19 0.28 0.93
N ILE A 207 5.06 -0.56 0.43
CA ILE A 207 5.75 -0.35 -0.86
C ILE A 207 5.44 -1.56 -1.72
N TYR A 208 4.81 -1.33 -2.86
CA TYR A 208 4.53 -2.43 -3.77
C TYR A 208 4.71 -2.00 -5.22
N ARG A 209 5.06 -2.98 -6.04
CA ARG A 209 5.16 -2.85 -7.49
C ARG A 209 4.14 -3.75 -8.15
N GLN A 210 3.29 -3.17 -8.96
CA GLN A 210 2.25 -3.87 -9.70
C GLN A 210 2.42 -3.57 -11.19
N THR A 211 2.91 -4.53 -11.95
CA THR A 211 3.14 -4.39 -13.39
C THR A 211 1.86 -4.34 -14.18
N CYS A 212 0.85 -5.06 -13.73
CA CYS A 212 -0.42 -5.18 -14.41
C CYS A 212 -1.55 -4.63 -13.55
N ARG A 213 -2.34 -3.72 -14.10
CA ARG A 213 -3.57 -3.24 -13.48
C ARG A 213 -4.65 -4.32 -13.50
N ASN A 214 -5.72 -4.11 -12.74
CA ASN A 214 -6.88 -5.00 -12.74
C ASN A 214 -7.58 -5.08 -14.12
N ASP A 215 -7.33 -4.10 -15.00
CA ASP A 215 -7.80 -4.08 -16.39
C ASP A 215 -6.85 -4.80 -17.35
N GLY A 216 -5.77 -5.38 -16.85
CA GLY A 216 -4.79 -6.11 -17.64
C GLY A 216 -3.78 -5.21 -18.36
N GLN A 217 -3.87 -3.89 -18.26
CA GLN A 217 -2.93 -2.98 -18.89
C GLN A 217 -1.71 -2.72 -17.99
N MET A 218 -0.55 -2.52 -18.61
CA MET A 218 0.64 -2.07 -17.89
C MET A 218 0.44 -0.65 -17.38
N GLY A 219 0.68 -0.46 -16.08
CA GLY A 219 0.65 0.88 -15.47
C GLY A 219 1.91 1.68 -15.84
N LYS A 220 1.73 2.94 -16.26
CA LYS A 220 2.86 3.88 -16.43
C LYS A 220 3.63 4.10 -15.12
N TYR A 221 2.96 3.92 -13.99
CA TYR A 221 3.47 4.11 -12.64
C TYR A 221 3.24 2.84 -11.83
N PRO A 222 4.08 1.80 -11.99
CA PRO A 222 3.87 0.50 -11.34
C PRO A 222 4.14 0.51 -9.84
N TRP A 223 4.97 1.41 -9.35
CA TRP A 223 5.29 1.52 -7.94
C TRP A 223 4.27 2.36 -7.19
N THR A 224 3.88 1.89 -6.02
CA THR A 224 3.10 2.67 -5.07
C THR A 224 3.81 2.66 -3.72
N VAL A 225 4.07 3.84 -3.19
CA VAL A 225 4.51 4.04 -1.81
C VAL A 225 3.36 4.67 -1.05
N LYS A 226 2.91 4.01 0.00
CA LYS A 226 1.77 4.41 0.82
C LYS A 226 2.16 4.43 2.29
N ILE A 227 1.87 5.51 2.97
CA ILE A 227 2.10 5.68 4.40
C ILE A 227 0.77 5.95 5.07
N THR A 228 0.49 5.23 6.14
CA THR A 228 -0.70 5.41 6.97
C THR A 228 -0.25 5.61 8.41
N ASN A 229 -0.53 6.77 8.99
CA ASN A 229 -0.42 7.04 10.41
C ASN A 229 -1.81 6.91 11.03
N ALA A 230 -1.93 6.21 12.15
CA ALA A 230 -3.23 5.89 12.74
C ALA A 230 -3.08 5.66 14.24
N LYS A 231 -4.20 5.33 14.88
CA LYS A 231 -4.21 4.72 16.21
C LYS A 231 -4.77 3.31 16.12
N ALA A 232 -4.23 2.37 16.88
CA ALA A 232 -4.74 1.01 16.95
C ALA A 232 -4.51 0.38 18.33
N PRO A 233 -5.37 -0.56 18.74
CA PRO A 233 -5.07 -1.41 19.88
C PRO A 233 -3.90 -2.32 19.55
N VAL A 234 -2.97 -2.44 20.49
CA VAL A 234 -1.78 -3.28 20.33
C VAL A 234 -1.96 -4.63 20.99
N HIS A 235 -1.26 -5.62 20.44
CA HIS A 235 -1.22 -6.99 20.91
C HIS A 235 0.23 -7.42 21.09
N PHE A 236 0.51 -8.14 22.19
CA PHE A 236 1.82 -8.72 22.43
C PHE A 236 1.87 -10.12 21.85
N GLN A 237 2.90 -10.39 21.07
CA GLN A 237 3.19 -11.75 20.60
C GLN A 237 4.01 -12.52 21.65
N ASP A 238 3.99 -13.83 21.60
CA ASP A 238 4.80 -14.71 22.48
C ASP A 238 6.31 -14.41 22.37
N THR A 239 6.74 -13.85 21.26
CA THR A 239 8.11 -13.37 21.02
C THR A 239 8.45 -12.06 21.75
N GLY A 240 7.50 -11.44 22.45
CA GLY A 240 7.61 -10.12 23.06
C GLY A 240 7.49 -8.94 22.07
N ALA A 241 7.23 -9.21 20.79
CA ALA A 241 6.99 -8.17 19.82
C ALA A 241 5.58 -7.57 19.98
N THR A 242 5.50 -6.24 19.90
CA THR A 242 4.22 -5.51 19.91
C THR A 242 3.72 -5.34 18.48
N THR A 243 2.48 -5.77 18.24
CA THR A 243 1.85 -5.73 16.91
C THR A 243 0.46 -5.10 16.96
N PHE A 244 -0.13 -4.82 15.81
CA PHE A 244 -1.52 -4.36 15.68
C PHE A 244 -2.17 -4.91 14.40
N SER A 245 -3.49 -4.95 14.36
CA SER A 245 -4.22 -5.32 13.15
C SER A 245 -4.48 -4.10 12.26
N ALA A 246 -4.31 -4.25 10.96
CA ALA A 246 -4.64 -3.20 9.99
C ALA A 246 -6.12 -2.83 9.97
N SER A 247 -6.99 -3.79 10.28
CA SER A 247 -8.44 -3.60 10.35
C SER A 247 -8.87 -2.78 11.58
N SER A 248 -8.08 -2.80 12.67
CA SER A 248 -8.37 -2.06 13.90
C SER A 248 -7.87 -0.62 13.91
N MET A 249 -7.23 -0.15 12.83
CA MET A 249 -6.72 1.21 12.73
C MET A 249 -7.85 2.25 12.65
N THR A 250 -7.79 3.25 13.54
CA THR A 250 -8.67 4.42 13.62
C THR A 250 -7.88 5.71 13.39
N ASP A 251 -8.55 6.85 13.23
CA ASP A 251 -7.94 8.18 13.04
C ASP A 251 -6.88 8.20 11.93
N LYS A 252 -7.16 7.54 10.81
CA LYS A 252 -6.19 7.33 9.72
C LYS A 252 -5.84 8.64 9.01
N GLN A 253 -4.57 8.95 9.00
CA GLN A 253 -3.95 9.92 8.10
C GLN A 253 -3.13 9.16 7.07
N GLU A 254 -3.55 9.20 5.81
CA GLU A 254 -3.01 8.36 4.76
C GLU A 254 -2.67 9.18 3.53
N ALA A 255 -1.45 8.99 3.02
CA ALA A 255 -1.05 9.47 1.73
C ALA A 255 -0.32 8.39 0.95
N PHE A 256 -0.46 8.41 -0.38
CA PHE A 256 0.27 7.53 -1.28
C PHE A 256 0.72 8.29 -2.53
N ILE A 257 1.79 7.83 -3.12
CA ILE A 257 2.28 8.32 -4.41
C ILE A 257 2.57 7.14 -5.33
N MET A 258 2.28 7.32 -6.61
CA MET A 258 2.60 6.36 -7.65
C MET A 258 3.81 6.85 -8.42
N LEU A 259 4.79 5.95 -8.68
CA LEU A 259 6.07 6.27 -9.29
C LEU A 259 6.34 5.36 -10.50
N SER A 260 7.06 5.89 -11.47
CA SER A 260 7.59 5.09 -12.56
C SER A 260 8.78 4.24 -12.10
N ASP A 261 9.12 3.18 -12.85
CA ASP A 261 10.34 2.40 -12.60
C ASP A 261 11.60 3.29 -12.64
N ALA A 262 11.64 4.25 -13.55
CA ALA A 262 12.76 5.18 -13.67
C ALA A 262 12.89 6.12 -12.45
N ASP A 263 11.77 6.62 -11.91
CA ASP A 263 11.78 7.47 -10.73
C ASP A 263 12.21 6.70 -9.49
N MET A 264 11.68 5.50 -9.31
CA MET A 264 12.03 4.64 -8.18
C MET A 264 13.52 4.26 -8.22
N TYR A 265 14.01 3.82 -9.38
CA TYR A 265 15.43 3.52 -9.58
C TYR A 265 16.33 4.71 -9.27
N ARG A 266 16.02 5.89 -9.83
CA ARG A 266 16.80 7.10 -9.61
C ARG A 266 16.88 7.47 -8.13
N MET A 267 15.76 7.37 -7.42
CA MET A 267 15.71 7.68 -5.99
C MET A 267 16.53 6.68 -5.17
N MET A 268 16.30 5.39 -5.38
CA MET A 268 17.01 4.33 -4.63
C MET A 268 18.50 4.36 -4.92
N SER A 269 18.91 4.54 -6.18
CA SER A 269 20.31 4.70 -6.55
C SER A 269 20.96 5.88 -5.82
N ARG A 270 20.29 7.03 -5.76
CA ARG A 270 20.82 8.21 -5.09
C ARG A 270 20.92 8.02 -3.58
N ILE A 271 19.94 7.34 -2.97
CA ILE A 271 19.96 7.01 -1.54
C ILE A 271 21.12 6.05 -1.23
N CYS A 272 21.28 4.98 -1.99
CA CYS A 272 22.36 4.00 -1.75
C CYS A 272 23.75 4.65 -1.93
N HIS A 273 23.94 5.51 -2.93
CA HIS A 273 25.18 6.28 -3.06
C HIS A 273 25.42 7.21 -1.86
N TYR A 274 24.36 7.83 -1.34
CA TYR A 274 24.47 8.68 -0.14
C TYR A 274 24.85 7.85 1.09
N ILE A 275 24.22 6.69 1.31
CA ILE A 275 24.53 5.76 2.40
C ILE A 275 26.01 5.34 2.31
N THR A 276 26.47 4.88 1.16
CA THR A 276 27.88 4.48 0.94
C THR A 276 28.84 5.62 1.22
N ALA A 277 28.56 6.83 0.74
CA ALA A 277 29.38 7.99 1.01
C ALA A 277 29.45 8.33 2.50
N TRP A 278 28.32 8.23 3.20
CA TRP A 278 28.26 8.44 4.65
C TRP A 278 29.06 7.38 5.41
N GLU A 279 28.93 6.11 5.07
CA GLU A 279 29.66 5.00 5.71
C GLU A 279 31.17 5.14 5.51
N CYS A 280 31.60 5.47 4.29
CA CYS A 280 33.05 5.63 3.99
C CYS A 280 33.69 6.86 4.63
N THR A 281 32.91 7.89 4.96
CA THR A 281 33.43 9.16 5.48
C THR A 281 33.10 9.31 6.98
N ILE A 282 31.86 9.67 7.28
CA ILE A 282 31.43 10.02 8.63
C ILE A 282 31.37 8.76 9.53
N GLY A 283 30.85 7.66 9.00
CA GLY A 283 30.70 6.39 9.72
C GLY A 283 32.05 5.83 10.18
N ALA A 284 33.02 5.79 9.30
CA ALA A 284 34.38 5.32 9.62
C ALA A 284 35.05 6.16 10.74
N ALA A 285 34.94 7.48 10.65
CA ALA A 285 35.51 8.39 11.66
C ALA A 285 34.83 8.22 13.03
N LEU A 286 33.53 7.97 13.06
CA LEU A 286 32.78 7.71 14.31
C LEU A 286 33.13 6.37 14.94
N ILE A 287 33.32 5.31 14.14
CA ILE A 287 33.75 3.99 14.62
C ILE A 287 35.14 4.12 15.26
N GLU A 288 36.05 4.84 14.65
CA GLU A 288 37.42 5.04 15.19
C GLU A 288 37.37 5.75 16.55
N LYS A 289 36.68 6.89 16.63
CA LYS A 289 36.50 7.60 17.89
C LYS A 289 35.81 6.74 18.98
N GLY A 290 34.85 5.92 18.62
CA GLY A 290 34.21 4.98 19.55
C GLY A 290 35.16 3.89 20.06
N ARG A 291 36.12 3.45 19.22
CA ARG A 291 37.18 2.52 19.62
C ARG A 291 38.18 3.16 20.59
N GLU A 292 38.61 4.36 20.31
CA GLU A 292 39.51 5.14 21.16
C GLU A 292 38.92 5.38 22.55
N LYS A 293 37.68 5.83 22.61
CA LYS A 293 36.97 6.03 23.89
C LYS A 293 36.91 4.75 24.72
N ARG A 294 36.50 3.62 24.12
CA ARG A 294 36.45 2.32 24.81
C ARG A 294 37.84 1.84 25.28
N ALA A 295 38.90 2.12 24.51
CA ALA A 295 40.27 1.80 24.91
C ALA A 295 40.66 2.61 26.16
N ALA A 296 40.36 3.91 26.19
CA ALA A 296 40.61 4.79 27.31
C ALA A 296 39.84 4.34 28.58
N GLU A 297 38.55 4.01 28.47
CA GLU A 297 37.72 3.51 29.56
C GLU A 297 38.26 2.19 30.16
N ARG A 298 38.74 1.26 29.28
CA ARG A 298 39.37 0.01 29.74
C ARG A 298 40.68 0.24 30.47
N GLN A 299 41.48 1.23 30.02
CA GLN A 299 42.72 1.60 30.70
C GLN A 299 42.46 2.23 32.07
N ALA A 300 41.48 3.15 32.13
CA ALA A 300 41.05 3.75 33.39
C ALA A 300 40.55 2.72 34.42
N ALA A 301 39.75 1.75 33.97
CA ALA A 301 39.26 0.69 34.82
C ALA A 301 40.36 -0.24 35.36
N ARG A 302 41.43 -0.47 34.58
CA ARG A 302 42.62 -1.25 35.00
C ARG A 302 43.57 -0.48 35.93
N GLY A 303 43.59 0.85 35.83
CA GLY A 303 44.42 1.68 36.70
C GLY A 303 43.82 1.93 38.07
N ASN A 304 42.53 1.61 38.27
CA ASN A 304 41.81 1.75 39.54
C ASN A 304 41.66 0.41 40.30
N SER A 305 42.19 -0.65 39.81
CA SER A 305 42.31 -1.97 40.43
C SER A 305 43.74 -2.28 40.85
#